data_d4244000e27b4e2f6a1adc87e058ef49
#
_entry.id   d4244000e27b4e2f6a1adc87e058ef49
#
_cell.length_a   1.000
_cell.length_b   1.000
_cell.length_c   1.000
_cell.angle_alpha   90.00
_cell.angle_beta   90.00
_cell.angle_gamma   90.00
#
_symmetry.space_group_name_H-M   'P 1'
#
loop_
_entity.id
_entity.type
_entity.pdbx_description
1 polymer ?
#
loop_
_entity_poly.entity_id
_entity_poly.type
_entity_poly.pdbx_seq_one_letter_code
_entity_poly.pdbx_strand_id
1 'polypeptide(L)'
;MKKTIYCTLDTETVGGATAPTGTYNLGCVIHDRYGNILATTSLLIMEHYDGIRYDDYARKNFYIYENRLASGEISAVATEADAFNIIRNLCCFYGVKYVMAYNTGFDLVKTVCKNLVPEFEFIDIYLMVLQTICHQKKYADFCRENNFRSATGKSCATSAENVYAYITKNPNYKEEHTALSDAYIEMEIFIRCLKMHKKFSKNIHQWDAKGKEYNKCFPKWAV
;
A
#
# COMPACT_ATOMS: atom_id res chain seq x y z
N MET A 1 -15.17 18.45 16.54
CA MET A 1 -14.77 17.03 16.47
C MET A 1 -13.28 16.95 16.14
N LYS A 2 -12.51 16.11 16.85
CA LYS A 2 -11.08 15.91 16.58
C LYS A 2 -10.96 15.25 15.18
N LYS A 3 -10.13 15.80 14.31
CA LYS A 3 -9.92 15.31 12.95
C LYS A 3 -9.22 13.94 13.01
N THR A 4 -9.74 12.94 12.34
CA THR A 4 -9.06 11.63 12.27
C THR A 4 -7.90 11.72 11.31
N ILE A 5 -6.71 11.31 11.75
CA ILE A 5 -5.47 11.28 10.97
C ILE A 5 -5.13 9.83 10.67
N TYR A 6 -4.66 9.60 9.47
CA TYR A 6 -4.29 8.32 8.89
C TYR A 6 -2.82 8.33 8.47
N CYS A 7 -2.20 7.15 8.46
CA CYS A 7 -0.90 6.91 7.85
C CYS A 7 -1.08 5.80 6.81
N THR A 8 -0.96 6.12 5.53
CA THR A 8 -0.83 5.14 4.47
C THR A 8 0.65 4.85 4.28
N LEU A 9 1.03 3.58 4.35
CA LEU A 9 2.42 3.15 4.16
C LEU A 9 2.51 2.02 3.14
N ASP A 10 3.67 1.93 2.51
CA ASP A 10 4.05 0.83 1.64
C ASP A 10 5.50 0.44 1.90
N THR A 11 5.86 -0.81 1.55
CA THR A 11 7.21 -1.36 1.75
C THR A 11 7.70 -2.10 0.53
N GLU A 12 8.95 -1.84 0.15
CA GLU A 12 9.65 -2.63 -0.85
C GLU A 12 10.64 -3.59 -0.18
N THR A 13 10.65 -4.85 -0.65
CA THR A 13 11.40 -5.93 0.01
C THR A 13 12.30 -6.69 -0.94
N VAL A 14 13.43 -7.15 -0.44
CA VAL A 14 14.28 -8.17 -1.08
C VAL A 14 13.66 -9.55 -0.85
N GLY A 15 13.77 -10.47 -1.82
CA GLY A 15 13.24 -11.83 -1.73
C GLY A 15 11.78 -11.98 -2.17
N GLY A 16 11.17 -10.90 -2.64
CA GLY A 16 9.81 -10.86 -3.17
C GLY A 16 8.70 -11.12 -2.14
N ALA A 17 7.45 -11.05 -2.59
CA ALA A 17 6.26 -11.04 -1.73
C ALA A 17 6.02 -12.35 -0.96
N THR A 18 6.55 -13.48 -1.40
CA THR A 18 6.31 -14.79 -0.75
C THR A 18 7.23 -15.04 0.43
N ALA A 19 8.50 -14.61 0.34
CA ALA A 19 9.54 -14.83 1.35
C ALA A 19 10.48 -13.62 1.42
N PRO A 20 10.01 -12.44 1.91
CA PRO A 20 10.86 -11.27 2.02
C PRO A 20 11.99 -11.54 3.02
N THR A 21 13.21 -11.16 2.64
CA THR A 21 14.43 -11.32 3.47
C THR A 21 14.83 -10.02 4.14
N GLY A 22 14.25 -8.90 3.75
CA GLY A 22 14.46 -7.59 4.38
C GLY A 22 13.71 -6.49 3.64
N THR A 23 13.37 -5.43 4.36
CA THR A 23 12.75 -4.23 3.81
C THR A 23 13.85 -3.26 3.40
N TYR A 24 13.94 -2.89 2.12
CA TYR A 24 14.95 -1.94 1.67
C TYR A 24 14.41 -0.53 1.43
N ASN A 25 13.10 -0.38 1.21
CA ASN A 25 12.48 0.94 1.14
C ASN A 25 11.16 0.94 1.92
N LEU A 26 10.92 2.00 2.67
CA LEU A 26 9.72 2.23 3.45
C LEU A 26 9.23 3.65 3.20
N GLY A 27 8.01 3.79 2.72
CA GLY A 27 7.36 5.06 2.44
C GLY A 27 6.08 5.24 3.24
N CYS A 28 5.78 6.47 3.65
CA CYS A 28 4.48 6.76 4.21
C CYS A 28 3.97 8.17 3.89
N VAL A 29 2.65 8.29 3.88
CA VAL A 29 1.90 9.55 3.74
C VAL A 29 0.98 9.69 4.94
N ILE A 30 1.17 10.74 5.73
CA ILE A 30 0.27 11.10 6.84
C ILE A 30 -0.73 12.12 6.33
N HIS A 31 -2.01 11.81 6.46
CA HIS A 31 -3.07 12.60 5.84
C HIS A 31 -4.38 12.57 6.64
N ASP A 32 -5.31 13.45 6.29
CA ASP A 32 -6.67 13.40 6.80
C ASP A 32 -7.62 12.65 5.84
N ARG A 33 -8.88 12.50 6.24
CA ARG A 33 -9.93 11.84 5.45
C ARG A 33 -10.27 12.51 4.11
N TYR A 34 -9.79 13.72 3.88
CA TYR A 34 -10.05 14.49 2.66
C TYR A 34 -8.88 14.42 1.68
N GLY A 35 -7.75 13.82 2.10
CA GLY A 35 -6.52 13.74 1.33
C GLY A 35 -5.58 14.94 1.54
N ASN A 36 -5.83 15.79 2.56
CA ASN A 36 -4.86 16.82 2.91
C ASN A 36 -3.65 16.16 3.57
N ILE A 37 -2.50 16.29 2.94
CA ILE A 37 -1.25 15.72 3.38
C ILE A 37 -0.65 16.58 4.49
N LEU A 38 -0.25 15.95 5.59
CA LEU A 38 0.38 16.59 6.74
C LEU A 38 1.88 16.34 6.79
N ALA A 39 2.32 15.16 6.38
CA ALA A 39 3.72 14.78 6.28
C ALA A 39 3.90 13.60 5.33
N THR A 40 5.10 13.47 4.79
CA THR A 40 5.54 12.31 4.01
C THR A 40 6.94 11.93 4.42
N THR A 41 7.31 10.66 4.24
CA THR A 41 8.70 10.24 4.33
C THR A 41 8.95 9.07 3.39
N SER A 42 10.18 8.99 2.89
CA SER A 42 10.70 7.86 2.14
C SER A 42 12.08 7.53 2.68
N LEU A 43 12.25 6.30 3.14
CA LEU A 43 13.45 5.83 3.83
C LEU A 43 14.06 4.67 3.07
N LEU A 44 15.33 4.80 2.69
CA LEU A 44 16.12 3.71 2.13
C LEU A 44 16.91 3.04 3.27
N ILE A 45 16.69 1.75 3.48
CA ILE A 45 17.28 0.98 4.58
C ILE A 45 18.56 0.33 4.09
N MET A 46 19.69 0.87 4.52
CA MET A 46 21.02 0.50 4.02
C MET A 46 21.40 -0.94 4.37
N GLU A 47 20.90 -1.45 5.47
CA GLU A 47 21.07 -2.85 5.91
C GLU A 47 20.69 -3.87 4.82
N HIS A 48 19.68 -3.54 4.01
CA HIS A 48 19.16 -4.42 2.96
C HIS A 48 19.35 -3.88 1.54
N TYR A 49 19.82 -2.63 1.41
CA TYR A 49 19.91 -1.97 0.11
C TYR A 49 20.84 -2.69 -0.87
N ASP A 50 21.96 -3.22 -0.41
CA ASP A 50 22.86 -3.96 -1.29
C ASP A 50 22.21 -5.24 -1.87
N GLY A 51 21.21 -5.78 -1.18
CA GLY A 51 20.44 -6.95 -1.63
C GLY A 51 19.67 -6.73 -2.93
N ILE A 52 19.26 -5.46 -3.23
CA ILE A 52 18.50 -5.16 -4.47
C ILE A 52 19.32 -5.50 -5.73
N ARG A 53 20.63 -5.40 -5.70
CA ARG A 53 21.51 -5.71 -6.84
C ARG A 53 21.42 -7.17 -7.27
N TYR A 54 21.09 -8.05 -6.35
CA TYR A 54 21.02 -9.50 -6.54
C TYR A 54 19.60 -10.04 -6.64
N ASP A 55 18.59 -9.17 -6.43
CA ASP A 55 17.18 -9.52 -6.55
C ASP A 55 16.68 -9.23 -7.98
N ASP A 56 16.18 -10.25 -8.67
CA ASP A 56 15.77 -10.12 -10.07
C ASP A 56 14.62 -9.13 -10.28
N TYR A 57 13.77 -8.94 -9.27
CA TYR A 57 12.66 -7.99 -9.32
C TYR A 57 13.11 -6.58 -8.91
N ALA A 58 13.78 -6.44 -7.78
CA ALA A 58 14.16 -5.14 -7.22
C ALA A 58 15.27 -4.45 -8.04
N ARG A 59 16.19 -5.23 -8.64
CA ARG A 59 17.34 -4.71 -9.40
C ARG A 59 16.98 -3.71 -10.48
N LYS A 60 15.85 -3.87 -11.16
CA LYS A 60 15.41 -2.95 -12.22
C LYS A 60 15.18 -1.52 -11.71
N ASN A 61 14.86 -1.37 -10.42
CA ASN A 61 14.57 -0.09 -9.79
C ASN A 61 15.81 0.55 -9.14
N PHE A 62 16.96 -0.12 -9.13
CA PHE A 62 18.18 0.33 -8.44
C PHE A 62 18.56 1.78 -8.80
N TYR A 63 18.55 2.13 -10.09
CA TYR A 63 18.90 3.48 -10.54
C TYR A 63 17.89 4.55 -10.09
N ILE A 64 16.63 4.18 -9.87
CA ILE A 64 15.63 5.11 -9.34
C ILE A 64 16.02 5.52 -7.92
N TYR A 65 16.43 4.58 -7.10
CA TYR A 65 16.87 4.84 -5.72
C TYR A 65 18.16 5.65 -5.65
N GLU A 66 19.15 5.35 -6.49
CA GLU A 66 20.38 6.12 -6.60
C GLU A 66 20.11 7.60 -6.92
N ASN A 67 19.26 7.85 -7.92
CA ASN A 67 18.90 9.21 -8.31
C ASN A 67 18.13 9.95 -7.21
N ARG A 68 17.18 9.29 -6.56
CA ARG A 68 16.35 9.89 -5.49
C ARG A 68 17.14 10.13 -4.20
N LEU A 69 18.10 9.28 -3.90
CA LEU A 69 19.03 9.51 -2.80
C LEU A 69 19.90 10.74 -3.08
N ALA A 70 20.43 10.86 -4.31
CA ALA A 70 21.25 12.00 -4.73
C ALA A 70 20.45 13.31 -4.75
N SER A 71 19.17 13.28 -5.10
CA SER A 71 18.29 14.47 -5.10
C SER A 71 17.76 14.84 -3.70
N GLY A 72 17.92 13.98 -2.70
CA GLY A 72 17.38 14.18 -1.35
C GLY A 72 15.87 13.86 -1.21
N GLU A 73 15.26 13.24 -2.22
CA GLU A 73 13.87 12.78 -2.15
C GLU A 73 13.71 11.58 -1.21
N ILE A 74 14.77 10.80 -1.05
CA ILE A 74 14.86 9.66 -0.13
C ILE A 74 15.95 9.96 0.90
N SER A 75 15.65 9.66 2.18
CA SER A 75 16.62 9.69 3.26
C SER A 75 17.18 8.29 3.50
N ALA A 76 18.51 8.16 3.61
CA ALA A 76 19.12 6.90 4.00
C ALA A 76 19.07 6.73 5.53
N VAL A 77 18.76 5.52 5.97
CA VAL A 77 18.83 5.10 7.39
C VAL A 77 19.64 3.80 7.49
N ALA A 78 20.24 3.55 8.66
CA ALA A 78 21.14 2.41 8.81
C ALA A 78 20.40 1.08 8.83
N THR A 79 19.33 0.98 9.61
CA THR A 79 18.65 -0.28 9.93
C THR A 79 17.13 -0.19 9.79
N GLU A 80 16.47 -1.36 9.73
CA GLU A 80 15.01 -1.45 9.83
C GLU A 80 14.49 -0.83 11.15
N ALA A 81 15.25 -0.96 12.24
CA ALA A 81 14.86 -0.38 13.52
C ALA A 81 14.84 1.16 13.48
N ASP A 82 15.80 1.78 12.79
CA ASP A 82 15.80 3.24 12.60
C ASP A 82 14.61 3.69 11.76
N ALA A 83 14.33 3.00 10.66
CA ALA A 83 13.18 3.28 9.80
C ALA A 83 11.87 3.16 10.57
N PHE A 84 11.68 2.07 11.31
CA PHE A 84 10.52 1.86 12.18
C PHE A 84 10.33 3.01 13.18
N ASN A 85 11.39 3.39 13.90
CA ASN A 85 11.31 4.45 14.91
C ASN A 85 10.93 5.80 14.29
N ILE A 86 11.41 6.12 13.09
CA ILE A 86 11.04 7.35 12.37
C ILE A 86 9.55 7.34 12.06
N ILE A 87 9.03 6.27 11.44
CA ILE A 87 7.60 6.16 11.09
C ILE A 87 6.74 6.23 12.36
N ARG A 88 7.10 5.46 13.39
CA ARG A 88 6.38 5.45 14.67
C ARG A 88 6.31 6.84 15.29
N ASN A 89 7.43 7.56 15.35
CA ASN A 89 7.50 8.89 15.91
C ASN A 89 6.67 9.90 15.12
N LEU A 90 6.68 9.82 13.79
CA LEU A 90 5.81 10.63 12.93
C LEU A 90 4.33 10.34 13.21
N CYS A 91 3.94 9.08 13.29
CA CYS A 91 2.57 8.68 13.61
C CYS A 91 2.13 9.21 14.98
N CYS A 92 2.99 9.10 16.00
CA CYS A 92 2.72 9.65 17.34
C CYS A 92 2.60 11.17 17.33
N PHE A 93 3.52 11.87 16.65
CA PHE A 93 3.54 13.33 16.57
C PHE A 93 2.26 13.91 15.96
N TYR A 94 1.78 13.31 14.86
CA TYR A 94 0.56 13.75 14.19
C TYR A 94 -0.72 13.17 14.80
N GLY A 95 -0.62 12.31 15.81
CA GLY A 95 -1.77 11.67 16.44
C GLY A 95 -2.53 10.76 15.48
N VAL A 96 -1.80 9.99 14.68
CA VAL A 96 -2.37 8.99 13.77
C VAL A 96 -3.22 8.02 14.57
N LYS A 97 -4.42 7.74 14.08
CA LYS A 97 -5.30 6.73 14.66
C LYS A 97 -5.20 5.40 13.91
N TYR A 98 -5.15 5.46 12.59
CA TYR A 98 -5.14 4.28 11.73
C TYR A 98 -3.89 4.28 10.85
N VAL A 99 -3.19 3.15 10.85
CA VAL A 99 -2.17 2.82 9.87
C VAL A 99 -2.80 1.92 8.82
N MET A 100 -2.48 2.11 7.55
CA MET A 100 -3.09 1.37 6.46
C MET A 100 -2.10 1.07 5.34
N ALA A 101 -2.36 -0.01 4.61
CA ALA A 101 -1.64 -0.42 3.43
C ALA A 101 -2.57 -1.17 2.47
N TYR A 102 -2.18 -1.34 1.23
CA TYR A 102 -2.87 -2.17 0.27
C TYR A 102 -2.45 -3.63 0.46
N ASN A 103 -3.32 -4.46 1.03
CA ASN A 103 -3.00 -5.81 1.50
C ASN A 103 -2.09 -5.82 2.74
N THR A 104 -2.58 -5.27 3.83
CA THR A 104 -1.88 -5.18 5.13
C THR A 104 -1.29 -6.52 5.61
N GLY A 105 -1.80 -7.64 5.14
CA GLY A 105 -1.22 -8.96 5.40
C GLY A 105 0.21 -9.15 4.88
N PHE A 106 0.67 -8.28 3.97
CA PHE A 106 2.07 -8.23 3.57
C PHE A 106 2.86 -7.25 4.45
N ASP A 107 2.56 -5.96 4.39
CA ASP A 107 3.34 -4.92 5.03
C ASP A 107 3.38 -5.04 6.56
N LEU A 108 2.24 -5.38 7.18
CA LEU A 108 2.10 -5.44 8.63
C LEU A 108 2.36 -6.82 9.24
N VAL A 109 2.64 -7.83 8.44
CA VAL A 109 2.96 -9.18 8.96
C VAL A 109 4.37 -9.61 8.62
N LYS A 110 4.83 -9.28 7.40
CA LYS A 110 6.08 -9.81 6.84
C LYS A 110 7.22 -8.81 6.85
N THR A 111 6.95 -7.53 7.14
CA THR A 111 7.97 -6.47 7.13
C THR A 111 8.22 -5.92 8.54
N VAL A 112 9.14 -4.97 8.65
CA VAL A 112 9.42 -4.25 9.90
C VAL A 112 8.17 -3.57 10.47
N CYS A 113 7.20 -3.21 9.63
CA CYS A 113 5.96 -2.55 10.04
C CYS A 113 5.07 -3.40 10.97
N LYS A 114 5.33 -4.72 11.09
CA LYS A 114 4.68 -5.57 12.10
C LYS A 114 4.79 -5.03 13.54
N ASN A 115 5.83 -4.28 13.82
CA ASN A 115 6.07 -3.68 15.13
C ASN A 115 5.14 -2.50 15.44
N LEU A 116 4.42 -1.96 14.45
CA LEU A 116 3.37 -0.94 14.65
C LEU A 116 2.06 -1.55 15.19
N VAL A 117 1.85 -2.85 14.98
CA VAL A 117 0.59 -3.55 15.31
C VAL A 117 0.12 -3.34 16.76
N PRO A 118 0.98 -3.38 17.79
CA PRO A 118 0.52 -3.17 19.17
C PRO A 118 0.10 -1.73 19.50
N GLU A 119 0.46 -0.75 18.67
CA GLU A 119 0.32 0.68 19.00
C GLU A 119 -0.79 1.40 18.24
N PHE A 120 -1.18 0.89 17.07
CA PHE A 120 -2.13 1.56 16.17
C PHE A 120 -3.26 0.62 15.74
N GLU A 121 -4.41 1.19 15.36
CA GLU A 121 -5.47 0.47 14.67
C GLU A 121 -5.13 0.38 13.17
N PHE A 122 -5.57 -0.70 12.49
CA PHE A 122 -5.24 -0.95 11.09
C PHE A 122 -6.46 -0.97 10.18
N ILE A 123 -6.26 -0.53 8.92
CA ILE A 123 -7.23 -0.64 7.84
C ILE A 123 -6.54 -1.30 6.64
N ASP A 124 -7.17 -2.35 6.11
CA ASP A 124 -6.76 -2.95 4.85
C ASP A 124 -7.49 -2.29 3.68
N ILE A 125 -6.74 -1.49 2.90
CA ILE A 125 -7.29 -0.76 1.74
C ILE A 125 -7.79 -1.73 0.68
N TYR A 126 -7.11 -2.87 0.49
CA TYR A 126 -7.54 -3.88 -0.46
C TYR A 126 -8.94 -4.42 -0.17
N LEU A 127 -9.25 -4.70 1.10
CA LEU A 127 -10.60 -5.14 1.49
C LEU A 127 -11.66 -4.05 1.28
N MET A 128 -11.31 -2.79 1.49
CA MET A 128 -12.20 -1.67 1.15
C MET A 128 -12.47 -1.61 -0.36
N VAL A 129 -11.45 -1.75 -1.18
CA VAL A 129 -11.53 -1.78 -2.65
C VAL A 129 -12.45 -2.90 -3.12
N LEU A 130 -12.28 -4.11 -2.60
CA LEU A 130 -13.14 -5.24 -2.94
C LEU A 130 -14.61 -4.95 -2.65
N GLN A 131 -14.91 -4.29 -1.52
CA GLN A 131 -16.28 -3.97 -1.10
C GLN A 131 -16.88 -2.76 -1.81
N THR A 132 -16.09 -1.94 -2.48
CA THR A 132 -16.53 -0.69 -3.10
C THR A 132 -16.31 -0.69 -4.62
N ILE A 133 -15.08 -0.41 -5.05
CA ILE A 133 -14.73 -0.21 -6.45
C ILE A 133 -14.94 -1.49 -7.25
N CYS A 134 -14.38 -2.60 -6.78
CA CYS A 134 -14.45 -3.88 -7.49
C CYS A 134 -15.86 -4.48 -7.54
N HIS A 135 -16.78 -4.05 -6.67
CA HIS A 135 -18.20 -4.44 -6.73
C HIS A 135 -18.99 -3.74 -7.84
N GLN A 136 -18.42 -2.76 -8.53
CA GLN A 136 -19.13 -2.03 -9.57
C GLN A 136 -19.03 -2.74 -10.91
N LYS A 137 -20.16 -2.85 -11.62
CA LYS A 137 -20.19 -3.32 -13.00
C LYS A 137 -19.24 -2.51 -13.89
N LYS A 138 -19.15 -1.19 -13.68
CA LYS A 138 -18.25 -0.30 -14.43
C LYS A 138 -16.77 -0.68 -14.29
N TYR A 139 -16.35 -1.18 -13.10
CA TYR A 139 -14.99 -1.69 -12.95
C TYR A 139 -14.76 -2.97 -13.74
N ALA A 140 -15.73 -3.89 -13.74
CA ALA A 140 -15.65 -5.12 -14.52
C ALA A 140 -15.61 -4.84 -16.03
N ASP A 141 -16.40 -3.87 -16.49
CA ASP A 141 -16.40 -3.44 -17.89
C ASP A 141 -15.04 -2.84 -18.28
N PHE A 142 -14.50 -1.94 -17.47
CA PHE A 142 -13.17 -1.36 -17.65
C PHE A 142 -12.07 -2.43 -17.71
N CYS A 143 -12.09 -3.40 -16.79
CA CYS A 143 -11.13 -4.51 -16.80
C CYS A 143 -11.22 -5.36 -18.07
N ARG A 144 -12.43 -5.58 -18.56
CA ARG A 144 -12.65 -6.35 -19.80
C ARG A 144 -12.14 -5.61 -21.02
N GLU A 145 -12.46 -4.32 -21.14
CA GLU A 145 -12.05 -3.44 -22.24
C GLU A 145 -10.53 -3.29 -22.33
N ASN A 146 -9.84 -3.28 -21.18
CA ASN A 146 -8.39 -3.06 -21.11
C ASN A 146 -7.59 -4.35 -20.82
N ASN A 147 -8.25 -5.52 -20.87
CA ASN A 147 -7.63 -6.83 -20.60
C ASN A 147 -6.94 -6.93 -19.21
N PHE A 148 -7.49 -6.27 -18.20
CA PHE A 148 -6.99 -6.35 -16.82
C PHE A 148 -7.50 -7.62 -16.14
N ARG A 149 -6.65 -8.66 -16.13
CA ARG A 149 -6.95 -9.99 -15.62
C ARG A 149 -6.10 -10.31 -14.39
N SER A 150 -6.68 -11.09 -13.47
CA SER A 150 -5.91 -11.71 -12.40
C SER A 150 -4.83 -12.64 -12.96
N ALA A 151 -3.84 -13.00 -12.16
CA ALA A 151 -2.79 -13.93 -12.56
C ALA A 151 -3.32 -15.27 -13.10
N THR A 152 -4.48 -15.72 -12.60
CA THR A 152 -5.14 -16.95 -13.10
C THR A 152 -5.97 -16.72 -14.37
N GLY A 153 -6.15 -15.49 -14.83
CA GLY A 153 -7.01 -15.13 -15.95
C GLY A 153 -8.52 -15.23 -15.69
N LYS A 154 -8.93 -15.71 -14.52
CA LYS A 154 -10.35 -16.05 -14.22
C LYS A 154 -11.17 -14.86 -13.70
N SER A 155 -10.55 -13.83 -13.20
CA SER A 155 -11.22 -12.66 -12.63
C SER A 155 -10.57 -11.36 -13.06
N CYS A 156 -11.17 -10.22 -12.73
CA CYS A 156 -10.55 -8.92 -12.92
C CYS A 156 -9.31 -8.80 -12.02
N ALA A 157 -8.30 -8.06 -12.51
CA ALA A 157 -7.18 -7.66 -11.68
C ALA A 157 -7.66 -6.72 -10.57
N THR A 158 -7.06 -6.80 -9.39
CA THR A 158 -7.43 -6.02 -8.20
C THR A 158 -6.21 -5.46 -7.49
N SER A 159 -5.04 -5.35 -8.15
CA SER A 159 -3.87 -4.67 -7.61
C SER A 159 -4.12 -3.16 -7.50
N ALA A 160 -3.34 -2.47 -6.67
CA ALA A 160 -3.40 -1.02 -6.54
C ALA A 160 -3.23 -0.33 -7.89
N GLU A 161 -2.25 -0.72 -8.70
CA GLU A 161 -2.01 -0.23 -10.06
C GLU A 161 -3.29 -0.27 -10.93
N ASN A 162 -3.97 -1.43 -10.98
CA ASN A 162 -5.15 -1.58 -11.83
C ASN A 162 -6.36 -0.80 -11.33
N VAL A 163 -6.52 -0.72 -10.01
CA VAL A 163 -7.58 0.07 -9.39
C VAL A 163 -7.32 1.56 -9.60
N TYR A 164 -6.07 1.99 -9.47
CA TYR A 164 -5.69 3.37 -9.71
C TYR A 164 -5.85 3.77 -11.19
N ALA A 165 -5.47 2.91 -12.11
CA ALA A 165 -5.73 3.08 -13.55
C ALA A 165 -7.23 3.32 -13.84
N TYR A 166 -8.11 2.58 -13.15
CA TYR A 166 -9.56 2.77 -13.27
C TYR A 166 -10.04 4.12 -12.72
N ILE A 167 -9.63 4.50 -11.51
CA ILE A 167 -10.12 5.75 -10.88
C ILE A 167 -9.61 7.00 -11.57
N THR A 168 -8.42 6.94 -12.18
CA THR A 168 -7.81 8.01 -12.98
C THR A 168 -8.23 8.00 -14.45
N LYS A 169 -8.93 6.93 -14.90
CA LYS A 169 -9.27 6.68 -16.30
C LYS A 169 -8.04 6.62 -17.22
N ASN A 170 -6.93 6.15 -16.70
CA ASN A 170 -5.68 5.98 -17.44
C ASN A 170 -5.29 4.49 -17.47
N PRO A 171 -5.72 3.72 -18.49
CA PRO A 171 -5.40 2.30 -18.57
C PRO A 171 -3.91 1.99 -18.79
N ASN A 172 -3.13 3.00 -19.17
CA ASN A 172 -1.68 2.87 -19.35
C ASN A 172 -0.88 3.23 -18.11
N TYR A 173 -1.55 3.52 -16.99
CA TYR A 173 -0.87 3.82 -15.73
C TYR A 173 0.02 2.65 -15.29
N LYS A 174 1.20 2.96 -14.81
CA LYS A 174 2.17 2.03 -14.24
C LYS A 174 2.73 2.58 -12.95
N GLU A 175 2.79 1.73 -11.92
CA GLU A 175 3.45 2.04 -10.67
C GLU A 175 4.95 2.21 -10.88
N GLU A 176 5.54 3.14 -10.14
CA GLU A 176 6.99 3.34 -10.15
C GLU A 176 7.73 2.31 -9.31
N HIS A 177 7.02 1.59 -8.44
CA HIS A 177 7.57 0.64 -7.48
C HIS A 177 8.60 1.30 -6.55
N THR A 178 8.21 2.41 -5.96
CA THR A 178 8.89 3.01 -4.81
C THR A 178 7.88 3.22 -3.70
N ALA A 179 8.24 2.84 -2.48
CA ALA A 179 7.28 2.76 -1.37
C ALA A 179 6.51 4.08 -1.12
N LEU A 180 7.13 5.25 -1.32
CA LEU A 180 6.41 6.50 -1.16
C LEU A 180 5.42 6.76 -2.29
N SER A 181 5.78 6.50 -3.56
CA SER A 181 4.85 6.70 -4.68
C SER A 181 3.66 5.76 -4.57
N ASP A 182 3.89 4.53 -4.13
CA ASP A 182 2.84 3.53 -3.99
C ASP A 182 1.93 3.86 -2.79
N ALA A 183 2.50 4.36 -1.68
CA ALA A 183 1.71 4.89 -0.56
C ALA A 183 0.80 6.09 -0.96
N TYR A 184 1.23 6.95 -1.89
CA TYR A 184 0.39 8.02 -2.44
C TYR A 184 -0.81 7.47 -3.21
N ILE A 185 -0.60 6.50 -4.08
CA ILE A 185 -1.65 5.85 -4.87
C ILE A 185 -2.66 5.17 -3.96
N GLU A 186 -2.18 4.46 -2.97
CA GLU A 186 -3.01 3.79 -1.97
C GLU A 186 -3.84 4.77 -1.15
N MET A 187 -3.26 5.89 -0.74
CA MET A 187 -4.00 6.99 -0.11
C MET A 187 -5.14 7.49 -1.01
N GLU A 188 -4.89 7.74 -2.29
CA GLU A 188 -5.93 8.21 -3.21
C GLU A 188 -7.05 7.18 -3.41
N ILE A 189 -6.69 5.90 -3.50
CA ILE A 189 -7.65 4.79 -3.54
C ILE A 189 -8.50 4.78 -2.27
N PHE A 190 -7.88 4.87 -1.09
CA PHE A 190 -8.60 4.95 0.19
C PHE A 190 -9.59 6.11 0.23
N ILE A 191 -9.16 7.32 -0.14
CA ILE A 191 -10.02 8.51 -0.21
C ILE A 191 -11.19 8.28 -1.18
N ARG A 192 -10.94 7.62 -2.30
CA ARG A 192 -11.99 7.27 -3.25
C ARG A 192 -13.02 6.31 -2.65
N CYS A 193 -12.57 5.29 -1.91
CA CYS A 193 -13.44 4.36 -1.21
C CYS A 193 -14.32 5.08 -0.16
N LEU A 194 -13.74 5.99 0.62
CA LEU A 194 -14.50 6.79 1.60
C LEU A 194 -15.60 7.65 0.95
N LYS A 195 -15.32 8.24 -0.22
CA LYS A 195 -16.30 9.07 -0.97
C LYS A 195 -17.48 8.26 -1.50
N MET A 196 -17.42 6.96 -1.50
CA MET A 196 -18.53 6.10 -1.95
C MET A 196 -19.61 5.88 -0.88
N HIS A 197 -19.41 6.38 0.34
CA HIS A 197 -20.38 6.34 1.45
C HIS A 197 -20.97 4.95 1.77
N LYS A 198 -20.25 3.87 1.47
CA LYS A 198 -20.65 2.51 1.82
C LYS A 198 -20.28 2.19 3.26
N LYS A 199 -21.10 1.37 3.92
CA LYS A 199 -20.71 0.74 5.18
C LYS A 199 -19.76 -0.41 4.87
N PHE A 200 -18.58 -0.37 5.47
CA PHE A 200 -17.60 -1.45 5.36
C PHE A 200 -17.91 -2.57 6.36
N SER A 201 -17.56 -3.78 5.99
CA SER A 201 -17.60 -4.91 6.94
C SER A 201 -16.47 -4.75 7.98
N LYS A 202 -16.64 -5.44 9.12
CA LYS A 202 -15.67 -5.36 10.22
C LYS A 202 -14.26 -5.86 9.83
N ASN A 203 -14.18 -6.71 8.81
CA ASN A 203 -12.93 -7.32 8.38
C ASN A 203 -11.95 -6.36 7.69
N ILE A 204 -12.36 -5.15 7.30
CA ILE A 204 -11.39 -4.15 6.80
C ILE A 204 -10.37 -3.72 7.87
N HIS A 205 -10.67 -3.97 9.15
CA HIS A 205 -9.77 -3.72 10.27
C HIS A 205 -8.93 -4.94 10.66
N GLN A 206 -9.03 -6.02 9.89
CA GLN A 206 -8.34 -7.29 10.14
C GLN A 206 -7.28 -7.50 9.07
N TRP A 207 -6.04 -7.31 9.44
CA TRP A 207 -4.87 -7.56 8.59
C TRP A 207 -4.66 -9.06 8.26
N ASP A 208 -5.34 -9.97 8.98
CA ASP A 208 -5.37 -11.42 8.74
C ASP A 208 -6.64 -11.87 8.00
N ALA A 209 -7.13 -11.10 7.08
CA ALA A 209 -8.39 -11.36 6.39
C ALA A 209 -8.32 -12.45 5.30
N LYS A 210 -7.29 -13.28 5.26
CA LYS A 210 -7.14 -14.37 4.27
C LYS A 210 -8.01 -15.60 4.52
N GLY A 211 -8.88 -15.56 5.55
CA GLY A 211 -9.84 -16.62 5.86
C GLY A 211 -11.18 -16.48 5.14
N LYS A 212 -12.23 -17.06 5.73
CA LYS A 212 -13.61 -17.02 5.20
C LYS A 212 -14.15 -15.61 4.95
N GLU A 213 -13.72 -14.63 5.72
CA GLU A 213 -14.13 -13.23 5.60
C GLU A 213 -13.59 -12.58 4.32
N TYR A 214 -12.34 -12.89 3.94
CA TYR A 214 -11.75 -12.44 2.69
C TYR A 214 -12.59 -12.87 1.48
N ASN A 215 -12.99 -14.14 1.43
CA ASN A 215 -13.82 -14.66 0.34
C ASN A 215 -15.19 -13.97 0.22
N LYS A 216 -15.74 -13.45 1.33
CA LYS A 216 -16.99 -12.68 1.30
C LYS A 216 -16.84 -11.29 0.70
N CYS A 217 -15.62 -10.75 0.66
CA CYS A 217 -15.34 -9.44 0.06
C CYS A 217 -15.27 -9.49 -1.45
N PHE A 218 -15.05 -10.66 -2.06
CA PHE A 218 -15.00 -10.81 -3.51
C PHE A 218 -16.36 -10.54 -4.15
N PRO A 219 -16.41 -9.72 -5.20
CA PRO A 219 -17.64 -9.51 -5.95
C PRO A 219 -18.03 -10.78 -6.70
N LYS A 220 -19.34 -11.08 -6.75
CA LYS A 220 -19.87 -12.30 -7.37
C LYS A 220 -19.49 -12.49 -8.86
N TRP A 221 -19.21 -11.41 -9.57
CA TRP A 221 -18.80 -11.43 -10.96
C TRP A 221 -17.26 -11.53 -11.16
N ALA A 222 -16.49 -11.53 -10.07
CA ALA A 222 -15.03 -11.68 -10.12
C ALA A 222 -14.59 -13.16 -10.23
N VAL A 223 -15.55 -14.07 -10.32
CA VAL A 223 -15.34 -15.52 -10.50
C VAL A 223 -15.58 -15.90 -11.96
#